data_780d65d358c8267d5fa600ab3c96bb05
#
_entry.id   780d65d358c8267d5fa600ab3c96bb05
#
_cell.length_a   1.000
_cell.length_b   1.000
_cell.length_c   1.000
_cell.angle_alpha   90.00
_cell.angle_beta   90.00
_cell.angle_gamma   90.00
#
_symmetry.space_group_name_H-M   'P 1'
#
loop_
_entity.id
_entity.type
_entity.pdbx_description
1 polymer ?
#
loop_
_entity_poly.entity_id
_entity_poly.type
_entity_poly.pdbx_seq_one_letter_code
_entity_poly.pdbx_strand_id
1 'polypeptide(L)'
;MNPDIDRHSEPSLFMPPIGWFIFAVFFVVGCSPASREDIPCTQWTDVPNHYAQSFQIRTCGSIQQLIVFGPRGRSDTLAVYHVDENGVKSNSALLPLKQVAVVSTTHLAFIHALGSSERVIGAAGLGHVMDPSLMNVLSAQGTVEIGTADGLNREALIHLAPDALLDQPFGKTDAAEPLPGIPSIMISEYLEPHPLGRAEWVRFFGVLFGVTTKADSLFAAI
;
A
#
# COMPACT_ATOMS: atom_id res chain seq x y z
N MET A 1 -86.05 9.90 25.36
CA MET A 1 -86.62 10.10 26.68
C MET A 1 -85.47 10.40 27.63
N ASN A 2 -85.32 11.68 27.95
CA ASN A 2 -84.44 12.23 29.00
C ASN A 2 -84.96 11.76 30.37
N PRO A 3 -84.38 12.02 31.53
CA PRO A 3 -83.43 13.06 31.89
C PRO A 3 -82.31 12.67 32.92
N ASP A 4 -81.32 13.58 33.01
CA ASP A 4 -80.81 14.32 34.17
C ASP A 4 -80.28 13.61 35.42
N ILE A 5 -79.12 13.98 35.87
CA ILE A 5 -78.90 14.91 36.99
C ILE A 5 -77.44 15.05 37.36
N ASP A 6 -77.03 16.29 37.37
CA ASP A 6 -75.92 16.95 38.03
C ASP A 6 -75.45 16.34 39.36
N ARG A 7 -74.16 16.39 39.64
CA ARG A 7 -73.62 16.91 40.90
C ARG A 7 -72.12 17.18 40.91
N HIS A 8 -71.84 18.43 41.18
CA HIS A 8 -70.57 19.00 41.57
C HIS A 8 -69.83 18.22 42.68
N SER A 9 -68.49 18.18 42.60
CA SER A 9 -67.61 18.44 43.75
C SER A 9 -66.14 18.54 43.36
N GLU A 10 -65.59 19.51 43.81
CA GLU A 10 -64.30 20.21 44.01
C GLU A 10 -62.97 19.45 43.87
N PRO A 11 -61.88 20.22 43.62
CA PRO A 11 -60.59 19.66 43.24
C PRO A 11 -59.73 19.36 44.46
N SER A 12 -59.16 18.18 44.49
CA SER A 12 -58.05 17.86 45.39
C SER A 12 -56.71 18.04 44.68
N LEU A 13 -55.92 18.99 45.19
CA LEU A 13 -54.52 19.16 44.87
C LEU A 13 -53.76 17.89 45.20
N PHE A 14 -53.25 17.17 44.19
CA PHE A 14 -52.24 16.16 44.38
C PHE A 14 -50.94 16.63 43.71
N MET A 15 -49.96 17.00 44.53
CA MET A 15 -48.57 17.24 44.07
C MET A 15 -47.97 15.91 43.60
N PRO A 16 -47.40 15.83 42.39
CA PRO A 16 -46.60 14.66 42.03
C PRO A 16 -45.19 14.76 42.67
N PRO A 17 -44.59 13.63 43.05
CA PRO A 17 -43.27 13.60 43.65
C PRO A 17 -42.20 13.96 42.60
N ILE A 18 -41.18 14.63 43.09
CA ILE A 18 -39.98 15.03 42.37
C ILE A 18 -39.33 13.77 41.77
N GLY A 19 -39.60 13.52 40.48
CA GLY A 19 -38.93 12.45 39.71
C GLY A 19 -37.54 12.91 39.29
N TRP A 20 -36.57 12.13 39.63
CA TRP A 20 -35.18 12.23 39.23
C TRP A 20 -35.07 12.29 37.68
N PHE A 21 -34.67 13.44 37.17
CA PHE A 21 -34.22 13.56 35.80
C PHE A 21 -32.83 12.95 35.71
N ILE A 22 -32.75 11.70 35.26
CA ILE A 22 -31.51 11.08 34.83
C ILE A 22 -31.14 11.72 33.49
N PHE A 23 -30.18 12.66 33.54
CA PHE A 23 -29.54 13.23 32.36
C PHE A 23 -28.64 12.11 31.77
N ALA A 24 -29.17 11.41 30.77
CA ALA A 24 -28.35 10.50 29.94
C ALA A 24 -27.39 11.36 29.10
N VAL A 25 -26.16 11.50 29.57
CA VAL A 25 -25.07 12.09 28.77
C VAL A 25 -24.74 11.10 27.67
N PHE A 26 -25.26 11.30 26.47
CA PHE A 26 -24.81 10.62 25.28
C PHE A 26 -23.37 11.09 24.97
N PHE A 27 -22.38 10.27 25.34
CA PHE A 27 -21.03 10.38 24.78
C PHE A 27 -21.13 10.04 23.29
N VAL A 28 -21.20 11.05 22.45
CA VAL A 28 -20.94 10.91 21.02
C VAL A 28 -19.44 10.67 20.88
N VAL A 29 -19.06 9.39 20.78
CA VAL A 29 -17.72 9.00 20.34
C VAL A 29 -17.64 9.43 18.86
N GLY A 30 -17.16 10.64 18.63
CA GLY A 30 -16.81 11.11 17.32
C GLY A 30 -15.71 10.20 16.78
N CYS A 31 -16.01 9.41 15.74
CA CYS A 31 -14.98 8.87 14.86
C CYS A 31 -14.24 10.08 14.27
N SER A 32 -13.11 10.44 14.85
CA SER A 32 -12.15 11.31 14.19
C SER A 32 -11.68 10.57 12.92
N PRO A 33 -11.80 11.18 11.73
CA PRO A 33 -11.14 10.63 10.56
C PRO A 33 -9.66 10.51 10.91
N ALA A 34 -9.06 9.36 10.60
CA ALA A 34 -7.63 9.15 10.79
C ALA A 34 -6.90 10.35 10.19
N SER A 35 -6.25 11.13 11.05
CA SER A 35 -5.44 12.26 10.64
C SER A 35 -4.42 11.71 9.64
N ARG A 36 -4.43 12.22 8.40
CA ARG A 36 -3.27 12.13 7.52
C ARG A 36 -2.12 12.67 8.36
N GLU A 37 -1.18 11.81 8.75
CA GLU A 37 0.06 12.29 9.34
C GLU A 37 0.73 13.14 8.27
N ASP A 38 0.72 14.45 8.45
CA ASP A 38 1.41 15.40 7.59
C ASP A 38 2.90 15.09 7.70
N ILE A 39 3.47 14.60 6.61
CA ILE A 39 4.90 14.36 6.53
C ILE A 39 5.56 15.73 6.65
N PRO A 40 6.39 15.98 7.68
CA PRO A 40 6.96 17.30 7.95
C PRO A 40 8.08 17.61 6.95
N CYS A 41 7.72 17.74 5.68
CA CYS A 41 8.64 18.06 4.61
C CYS A 41 8.12 19.22 3.78
N THR A 42 8.83 20.33 3.79
CA THR A 42 8.50 21.53 3.03
C THR A 42 9.32 21.67 1.75
N GLN A 43 10.46 21.00 1.64
CA GLN A 43 11.34 21.07 0.47
C GLN A 43 11.81 19.69 0.05
N TRP A 44 11.30 19.22 -1.09
CA TRP A 44 11.73 17.99 -1.74
C TRP A 44 12.84 18.27 -2.73
N THR A 45 13.91 17.47 -2.70
CA THR A 45 14.99 17.48 -3.67
C THR A 45 14.84 16.25 -4.57
N ASP A 46 14.80 16.50 -5.88
CA ASP A 46 14.75 15.42 -6.86
C ASP A 46 16.10 14.69 -6.91
N VAL A 47 16.06 13.36 -6.82
CA VAL A 47 17.19 12.49 -7.17
C VAL A 47 17.13 12.29 -8.69
N PRO A 48 18.12 12.73 -9.47
CA PRO A 48 18.04 12.65 -10.92
C PRO A 48 17.97 11.20 -11.41
N ASN A 49 17.03 10.92 -12.33
CA ASN A 49 17.06 9.75 -13.18
C ASN A 49 17.88 10.06 -14.42
N HIS A 50 18.64 9.08 -14.93
CA HIS A 50 19.44 9.24 -16.15
C HIS A 50 18.63 8.88 -17.40
N TYR A 51 17.77 7.87 -17.31
CA TYR A 51 17.01 7.33 -18.44
C TYR A 51 15.54 7.09 -18.12
N ALA A 52 15.22 6.74 -16.87
CA ALA A 52 13.86 6.40 -16.49
C ALA A 52 12.93 7.61 -16.48
N GLN A 53 11.72 7.42 -17.00
CA GLN A 53 10.69 8.45 -17.13
C GLN A 53 9.43 8.11 -16.32
N SER A 54 9.24 6.82 -15.97
CA SER A 54 8.01 6.34 -15.35
C SER A 54 8.09 6.31 -13.82
N PHE A 55 9.19 6.74 -13.22
CA PHE A 55 9.28 6.99 -11.78
C PHE A 55 10.14 8.21 -11.44
N GLN A 56 10.04 8.68 -10.21
CA GLN A 56 10.91 9.70 -9.61
C GLN A 56 11.17 9.36 -8.16
N ILE A 57 12.42 9.52 -7.73
CA ILE A 57 12.82 9.52 -6.33
C ILE A 57 13.05 10.95 -5.89
N ARG A 58 12.54 11.30 -4.70
CA ARG A 58 12.80 12.59 -4.04
C ARG A 58 13.26 12.35 -2.62
N THR A 59 14.04 13.26 -2.08
CA THR A 59 14.52 13.22 -0.70
C THR A 59 14.16 14.49 0.05
N CYS A 60 13.91 14.35 1.35
CA CYS A 60 13.73 15.45 2.27
C CYS A 60 14.22 15.02 3.66
N GLY A 61 15.44 15.40 4.03
CA GLY A 61 16.12 14.85 5.22
C GLY A 61 16.30 13.33 5.08
N SER A 62 15.82 12.57 6.06
CA SER A 62 15.83 11.10 6.05
C SER A 62 14.68 10.48 5.26
N ILE A 63 13.69 11.28 4.84
CA ILE A 63 12.50 10.79 4.16
C ILE A 63 12.77 10.72 2.66
N GLN A 64 12.43 9.60 2.05
CA GLN A 64 12.42 9.42 0.60
C GLN A 64 10.98 9.36 0.09
N GLN A 65 10.74 9.90 -1.08
CA GLN A 65 9.47 9.80 -1.78
C GLN A 65 9.69 9.09 -3.11
N LEU A 66 8.88 8.07 -3.36
CA LEU A 66 8.81 7.36 -4.62
C LEU A 66 7.53 7.77 -5.34
N ILE A 67 7.65 8.26 -6.56
CA ILE A 67 6.52 8.64 -7.41
C ILE A 67 6.51 7.73 -8.62
N VAL A 68 5.37 7.14 -8.92
CA VAL A 68 5.17 6.30 -10.12
C VAL A 68 4.29 7.04 -11.10
N PHE A 69 4.72 7.09 -12.35
CA PHE A 69 4.00 7.74 -13.43
C PHE A 69 3.41 6.71 -14.40
N GLY A 70 2.29 7.08 -15.01
CA GLY A 70 1.63 6.33 -16.06
C GLY A 70 2.14 6.67 -17.46
N PRO A 71 1.42 6.21 -18.50
CA PRO A 71 1.83 6.36 -19.90
C PRO A 71 2.01 7.81 -20.38
N ARG A 72 1.38 8.77 -19.70
CA ARG A 72 1.52 10.20 -20.01
C ARG A 72 2.69 10.87 -19.27
N GLY A 73 3.55 10.08 -18.62
CA GLY A 73 4.71 10.55 -17.91
C GLY A 73 4.33 11.36 -16.66
N ARG A 74 5.12 12.39 -16.34
CA ARG A 74 4.98 13.21 -15.11
C ARG A 74 3.62 13.89 -14.93
N SER A 75 2.82 14.03 -15.98
CA SER A 75 1.44 14.55 -15.90
C SER A 75 0.41 13.51 -15.45
N ASP A 76 0.83 12.25 -15.25
CA ASP A 76 -0.01 11.11 -14.94
C ASP A 76 0.55 10.36 -13.72
N THR A 77 0.42 10.96 -12.56
CA THR A 77 0.88 10.33 -11.30
C THR A 77 -0.09 9.22 -10.89
N LEU A 78 0.40 7.99 -10.90
CA LEU A 78 -0.36 6.81 -10.49
C LEU A 78 -0.31 6.58 -8.98
N ALA A 79 0.87 6.74 -8.39
CA ALA A 79 1.08 6.50 -6.97
C ALA A 79 2.23 7.34 -6.40
N VAL A 80 2.15 7.61 -5.10
CA VAL A 80 3.21 8.25 -4.32
C VAL A 80 3.40 7.45 -3.04
N TYR A 81 4.63 7.03 -2.79
CA TYR A 81 5.02 6.31 -1.57
C TYR A 81 6.07 7.12 -0.81
N HIS A 82 5.97 7.10 0.51
CA HIS A 82 6.96 7.73 1.37
C HIS A 82 7.71 6.65 2.15
N VAL A 83 9.00 6.80 2.24
CA VAL A 83 9.92 5.89 2.92
C VAL A 83 10.69 6.71 3.92
N ASP A 84 10.60 6.36 5.21
CA ASP A 84 11.42 6.93 6.26
C ASP A 84 12.31 5.82 6.84
N GLU A 85 13.51 6.16 7.26
CA GLU A 85 14.43 5.25 7.96
C GLU A 85 13.81 4.67 9.23
N ASN A 86 12.83 5.36 9.82
CA ASN A 86 12.10 4.92 11.00
C ASN A 86 10.83 4.12 10.70
N GLY A 87 10.57 3.78 9.44
CA GLY A 87 9.43 2.98 9.03
C GLY A 87 8.09 3.72 9.08
N VAL A 88 8.06 5.02 8.78
CA VAL A 88 6.82 5.79 8.74
C VAL A 88 5.92 5.29 7.62
N LYS A 89 4.69 5.03 8.01
CA LYS A 89 3.62 4.52 7.16
C LYS A 89 3.25 5.53 6.07
N SER A 90 3.54 5.20 4.84
CA SER A 90 2.88 5.86 3.71
C SER A 90 1.93 4.87 3.07
N ASN A 91 0.67 5.25 2.94
CA ASN A 91 -0.40 4.45 2.32
C ASN A 91 -0.45 2.98 2.77
N SER A 92 -0.10 2.70 4.03
CA SER A 92 -0.22 1.39 4.70
C SER A 92 0.91 0.36 4.46
N ALA A 93 1.95 0.63 3.69
CA ALA A 93 3.10 -0.28 3.62
C ALA A 93 4.19 0.13 4.64
N LEU A 94 4.73 -0.85 5.37
CA LEU A 94 5.92 -0.67 6.22
C LEU A 94 7.16 -0.78 5.32
N LEU A 95 7.91 0.32 5.17
CA LEU A 95 9.15 0.35 4.43
C LEU A 95 10.35 0.50 5.39
N PRO A 96 11.49 -0.12 5.15
CA PRO A 96 11.77 -1.03 4.03
C PRO A 96 11.02 -2.37 4.13
N LEU A 97 10.63 -2.91 2.98
CA LEU A 97 9.86 -4.15 2.87
C LEU A 97 10.70 -5.35 3.36
N LYS A 98 10.09 -6.22 4.15
CA LYS A 98 10.72 -7.44 4.68
C LYS A 98 10.17 -8.71 4.03
N GLN A 99 8.87 -8.73 3.72
CA GLN A 99 8.18 -9.85 3.11
C GLN A 99 7.26 -9.33 2.01
N VAL A 100 7.47 -9.80 0.78
CA VAL A 100 6.71 -9.32 -0.37
C VAL A 100 6.09 -10.46 -1.16
N ALA A 101 4.96 -10.16 -1.78
CA ALA A 101 4.41 -10.94 -2.87
C ALA A 101 4.62 -10.19 -4.19
N VAL A 102 4.89 -10.94 -5.28
CA VAL A 102 5.35 -10.36 -6.56
C VAL A 102 4.56 -10.95 -7.72
N VAL A 103 3.99 -10.10 -8.61
CA VAL A 103 3.21 -10.58 -9.74
C VAL A 103 4.01 -10.73 -11.04
N SER A 104 5.23 -10.21 -11.12
CA SER A 104 6.03 -10.22 -12.34
C SER A 104 7.41 -10.85 -12.12
N THR A 105 7.82 -11.72 -13.06
CA THR A 105 9.19 -12.27 -13.06
C THR A 105 10.26 -11.21 -13.28
N THR A 106 9.93 -10.09 -13.93
CA THR A 106 10.83 -8.94 -14.05
C THR A 106 11.13 -8.31 -12.69
N HIS A 107 10.11 -8.18 -11.84
CA HIS A 107 10.31 -7.67 -10.47
C HIS A 107 11.20 -8.62 -9.65
N LEU A 108 11.01 -9.94 -9.81
CA LEU A 108 11.88 -10.95 -9.19
C LEU A 108 13.35 -10.76 -9.58
N ALA A 109 13.61 -10.44 -10.85
CA ALA A 109 14.98 -10.22 -11.34
C ALA A 109 15.64 -9.00 -10.67
N PHE A 110 14.92 -7.88 -10.47
CA PHE A 110 15.44 -6.73 -9.73
C PHE A 110 15.73 -7.08 -8.27
N ILE A 111 14.81 -7.78 -7.61
CA ILE A 111 14.98 -8.21 -6.22
C ILE A 111 16.17 -9.13 -6.07
N HIS A 112 16.37 -10.06 -7.04
CA HIS A 112 17.50 -10.97 -7.07
C HIS A 112 18.83 -10.24 -7.26
N ALA A 113 18.91 -9.32 -8.21
CA ALA A 113 20.10 -8.50 -8.45
C ALA A 113 20.49 -7.70 -7.19
N LEU A 114 19.50 -7.25 -6.41
CA LEU A 114 19.72 -6.58 -5.13
C LEU A 114 20.11 -7.55 -3.99
N GLY A 115 20.09 -8.88 -4.22
CA GLY A 115 20.36 -9.87 -3.18
C GLY A 115 19.32 -9.90 -2.08
N SER A 116 18.06 -9.66 -2.42
CA SER A 116 16.92 -9.58 -1.49
C SER A 116 15.86 -10.66 -1.77
N SER A 117 16.22 -11.72 -2.52
CA SER A 117 15.29 -12.77 -2.94
C SER A 117 14.66 -13.52 -1.75
N GLU A 118 15.34 -13.57 -0.61
CA GLU A 118 14.86 -14.18 0.62
C GLU A 118 13.61 -13.49 1.20
N ARG A 119 13.32 -12.27 0.73
CA ARG A 119 12.14 -11.51 1.15
C ARG A 119 10.89 -11.83 0.33
N VAL A 120 11.01 -12.63 -0.74
CA VAL A 120 9.89 -13.00 -1.62
C VAL A 120 9.18 -14.23 -1.04
N ILE A 121 8.06 -14.03 -0.38
CA ILE A 121 7.28 -15.11 0.24
C ILE A 121 6.20 -15.67 -0.69
N GLY A 122 5.79 -14.90 -1.70
CA GLY A 122 4.84 -15.32 -2.72
C GLY A 122 5.22 -14.75 -4.08
N ALA A 123 5.04 -15.52 -5.14
CA ALA A 123 5.29 -15.05 -6.50
C ALA A 123 4.29 -15.66 -7.49
N ALA A 124 3.84 -14.85 -8.47
CA ALA A 124 3.05 -15.35 -9.57
C ALA A 124 3.95 -15.83 -10.70
N GLY A 125 3.56 -16.95 -11.31
CA GLY A 125 4.23 -17.48 -12.48
C GLY A 125 5.63 -18.02 -12.19
N LEU A 126 5.85 -18.69 -11.07
CA LEU A 126 7.14 -19.31 -10.73
C LEU A 126 7.68 -20.22 -11.84
N GLY A 127 6.79 -20.91 -12.58
CA GLY A 127 7.17 -21.74 -13.72
C GLY A 127 7.81 -20.99 -14.89
N HIS A 128 7.76 -19.64 -14.90
CA HIS A 128 8.40 -18.80 -15.93
C HIS A 128 9.73 -18.20 -15.48
N VAL A 129 10.19 -18.52 -14.27
CA VAL A 129 11.51 -18.09 -13.78
C VAL A 129 12.59 -18.92 -14.46
N MET A 130 13.36 -18.29 -15.35
CA MET A 130 14.37 -18.97 -16.16
C MET A 130 15.76 -18.97 -15.52
N ASP A 131 16.01 -18.13 -14.51
CA ASP A 131 17.30 -18.09 -13.81
C ASP A 131 17.35 -19.20 -12.74
N PRO A 132 18.25 -20.20 -12.90
CA PRO A 132 18.36 -21.29 -11.93
C PRO A 132 18.80 -20.84 -10.54
N SER A 133 19.62 -19.78 -10.44
CA SER A 133 20.10 -19.27 -9.15
C SER A 133 18.96 -18.65 -8.35
N LEU A 134 18.13 -17.85 -9.00
CA LEU A 134 16.93 -17.28 -8.43
C LEU A 134 15.93 -18.39 -8.04
N MET A 135 15.68 -19.34 -8.95
CA MET A 135 14.73 -20.43 -8.70
C MET A 135 15.15 -21.30 -7.51
N ASN A 136 16.45 -21.56 -7.34
CA ASN A 136 16.98 -22.28 -6.20
C ASN A 136 16.71 -21.55 -4.88
N VAL A 137 16.89 -20.24 -4.82
CA VAL A 137 16.58 -19.44 -3.62
C VAL A 137 15.09 -19.50 -3.31
N LEU A 138 14.24 -19.21 -4.30
CA LEU A 138 12.77 -19.20 -4.12
C LEU A 138 12.24 -20.56 -3.66
N SER A 139 12.77 -21.66 -4.23
CA SER A 139 12.39 -23.01 -3.85
C SER A 139 12.88 -23.38 -2.45
N ALA A 140 14.12 -23.04 -2.11
CA ALA A 140 14.71 -23.37 -0.82
C ALA A 140 14.01 -22.70 0.37
N GLN A 141 13.47 -21.50 0.16
CA GLN A 141 12.71 -20.77 1.20
C GLN A 141 11.23 -21.10 1.20
N GLY A 142 10.74 -21.88 0.23
CA GLY A 142 9.33 -22.25 0.14
C GLY A 142 8.43 -21.12 -0.36
N THR A 143 8.91 -20.29 -1.30
CA THR A 143 8.08 -19.25 -1.93
C THR A 143 6.82 -19.86 -2.52
N VAL A 144 5.66 -19.32 -2.17
CA VAL A 144 4.35 -19.85 -2.57
C VAL A 144 3.96 -19.31 -3.95
N GLU A 145 3.47 -20.20 -4.84
CA GLU A 145 2.83 -19.79 -6.09
C GLU A 145 1.50 -19.10 -5.78
N ILE A 146 1.37 -17.84 -6.17
CA ILE A 146 0.16 -17.03 -5.93
C ILE A 146 -0.70 -16.86 -7.17
N GLY A 147 -0.52 -17.68 -8.19
CA GLY A 147 -1.29 -17.66 -9.43
C GLY A 147 -0.56 -17.00 -10.58
N THR A 148 -1.30 -16.32 -11.45
CA THR A 148 -0.75 -15.59 -12.61
C THR A 148 -1.08 -14.11 -12.49
N ALA A 149 -0.46 -13.27 -13.34
CA ALA A 149 -0.77 -11.83 -13.39
C ALA A 149 -2.26 -11.54 -13.68
N ASP A 150 -2.92 -12.43 -14.42
CA ASP A 150 -4.34 -12.31 -14.81
C ASP A 150 -5.30 -12.88 -13.76
N GLY A 151 -4.81 -13.72 -12.85
CA GLY A 151 -5.64 -14.40 -11.84
C GLY A 151 -4.85 -14.75 -10.60
N LEU A 152 -4.84 -13.86 -9.61
CA LEU A 152 -4.15 -14.08 -8.34
C LEU A 152 -5.00 -14.94 -7.38
N ASN A 153 -4.33 -15.84 -6.68
CA ASN A 153 -4.91 -16.57 -5.57
C ASN A 153 -5.02 -15.67 -4.33
N ARG A 154 -6.17 -15.01 -4.18
CA ARG A 154 -6.43 -14.05 -3.10
C ARG A 154 -6.36 -14.68 -1.71
N GLU A 155 -6.81 -15.94 -1.57
CA GLU A 155 -6.78 -16.66 -0.30
C GLU A 155 -5.33 -16.93 0.13
N ALA A 156 -4.49 -17.38 -0.80
CA ALA A 156 -3.06 -17.57 -0.54
C ALA A 156 -2.39 -16.24 -0.12
N LEU A 157 -2.69 -15.14 -0.80
CA LEU A 157 -2.15 -13.81 -0.46
C LEU A 157 -2.58 -13.35 0.94
N ILE A 158 -3.86 -13.51 1.29
CA ILE A 158 -4.37 -13.17 2.62
C ILE A 158 -3.69 -14.03 3.70
N HIS A 159 -3.48 -15.32 3.43
CA HIS A 159 -2.80 -16.23 4.37
C HIS A 159 -1.31 -15.89 4.55
N LEU A 160 -0.62 -15.53 3.47
CA LEU A 160 0.78 -15.11 3.50
C LEU A 160 0.99 -13.77 4.21
N ALA A 161 0.00 -12.88 4.16
CA ALA A 161 0.02 -11.54 4.75
C ALA A 161 1.33 -10.76 4.47
N PRO A 162 1.74 -10.59 3.19
CA PRO A 162 2.95 -9.86 2.88
C PRO A 162 2.83 -8.38 3.27
N ASP A 163 3.97 -7.71 3.50
CA ASP A 163 4.04 -6.27 3.75
C ASP A 163 3.46 -5.47 2.56
N ALA A 164 3.65 -6.00 1.34
CA ALA A 164 3.08 -5.45 0.11
C ALA A 164 3.00 -6.48 -1.02
N LEU A 165 2.08 -6.22 -1.96
CA LEU A 165 2.04 -6.85 -3.27
C LEU A 165 2.72 -5.93 -4.28
N LEU A 166 3.82 -6.36 -4.91
CA LEU A 166 4.45 -5.64 -6.00
C LEU A 166 3.71 -5.96 -7.29
N ASP A 167 2.98 -4.96 -7.81
CA ASP A 167 1.97 -5.17 -8.84
C ASP A 167 2.20 -4.28 -10.07
N GLN A 168 1.56 -4.62 -11.17
CA GLN A 168 1.55 -3.83 -12.41
C GLN A 168 0.24 -3.05 -12.52
N PRO A 169 0.29 -1.73 -12.81
CA PRO A 169 -0.91 -0.89 -12.83
C PRO A 169 -1.85 -1.15 -14.01
N PHE A 170 -1.36 -1.79 -15.09
CA PHE A 170 -2.09 -1.96 -16.35
C PHE A 170 -2.13 -3.43 -16.79
N GLY A 171 -3.12 -3.74 -17.63
CA GLY A 171 -3.31 -5.08 -18.20
C GLY A 171 -4.31 -5.95 -17.47
N LYS A 172 -4.92 -5.45 -16.38
CA LYS A 172 -6.01 -6.16 -15.70
C LYS A 172 -7.35 -5.79 -16.35
N THR A 173 -8.13 -6.79 -16.73
CA THR A 173 -9.46 -6.63 -17.35
C THR A 173 -10.51 -6.13 -16.37
N ASP A 174 -10.31 -6.38 -15.07
CA ASP A 174 -11.17 -5.88 -14.00
C ASP A 174 -10.30 -5.18 -12.96
N ALA A 175 -10.74 -4.03 -12.49
CA ALA A 175 -10.15 -3.40 -11.32
C ALA A 175 -10.24 -4.39 -10.15
N ALA A 176 -9.18 -5.18 -9.94
CA ALA A 176 -9.17 -6.15 -8.87
C ALA A 176 -9.42 -5.39 -7.57
N GLU A 177 -10.44 -5.80 -6.82
CA GLU A 177 -10.72 -5.22 -5.52
C GLU A 177 -9.45 -5.25 -4.66
N PRO A 178 -9.15 -4.17 -3.92
CA PRO A 178 -8.00 -4.14 -3.03
C PRO A 178 -8.00 -5.36 -2.09
N LEU A 179 -6.84 -5.92 -1.85
CA LEU A 179 -6.68 -7.00 -0.88
C LEU A 179 -6.72 -6.39 0.54
N PRO A 180 -7.63 -6.83 1.41
CA PRO A 180 -7.72 -6.29 2.76
C PRO A 180 -6.38 -6.45 3.50
N GLY A 181 -5.83 -5.33 3.98
CA GLY A 181 -4.59 -5.34 4.77
C GLY A 181 -3.30 -5.54 3.99
N ILE A 182 -3.35 -5.73 2.66
CA ILE A 182 -2.18 -5.90 1.81
C ILE A 182 -2.11 -4.73 0.83
N PRO A 183 -1.23 -3.75 1.06
CA PRO A 183 -1.07 -2.63 0.14
C PRO A 183 -0.43 -3.10 -1.19
N SER A 184 -0.89 -2.51 -2.29
CA SER A 184 -0.29 -2.73 -3.61
C SER A 184 0.71 -1.62 -3.91
N ILE A 185 1.92 -2.00 -4.32
CA ILE A 185 2.94 -1.09 -4.82
C ILE A 185 3.01 -1.24 -6.33
N MET A 186 2.65 -0.16 -7.02
CA MET A 186 2.62 -0.12 -8.47
C MET A 186 4.04 0.01 -9.05
N ILE A 187 4.35 -0.82 -10.03
CA ILE A 187 5.63 -0.86 -10.74
C ILE A 187 5.34 -0.82 -12.22
N SER A 188 5.84 0.19 -12.91
CA SER A 188 5.55 0.47 -14.31
C SER A 188 6.79 0.46 -15.21
N GLU A 189 7.80 -0.33 -14.87
CA GLU A 189 9.08 -0.43 -15.58
C GLU A 189 8.92 -0.80 -17.06
N TYR A 190 7.88 -1.56 -17.38
CA TYR A 190 7.59 -1.98 -18.75
C TYR A 190 7.10 -0.83 -19.65
N LEU A 191 6.69 0.30 -19.07
CA LEU A 191 6.34 1.51 -19.81
C LEU A 191 7.56 2.33 -20.24
N GLU A 192 8.76 1.98 -19.73
CA GLU A 192 9.97 2.70 -20.11
C GLU A 192 10.31 2.47 -21.60
N PRO A 193 10.47 3.56 -22.37
CA PRO A 193 10.76 3.46 -23.79
C PRO A 193 12.20 3.00 -24.07
N HIS A 194 13.11 3.18 -23.09
CA HIS A 194 14.53 2.86 -23.23
C HIS A 194 14.95 1.71 -22.32
N PRO A 195 15.74 0.73 -22.80
CA PRO A 195 16.19 -0.38 -21.96
C PRO A 195 16.94 0.05 -20.70
N LEU A 196 17.78 1.09 -20.77
CA LEU A 196 18.45 1.63 -19.59
C LEU A 196 17.48 2.33 -18.61
N GLY A 197 16.39 2.93 -19.12
CA GLY A 197 15.31 3.43 -18.26
C GLY A 197 14.67 2.31 -17.47
N ARG A 198 14.42 1.16 -18.14
CA ARG A 198 13.91 -0.05 -17.48
C ARG A 198 14.90 -0.58 -16.44
N ALA A 199 16.20 -0.65 -16.76
CA ALA A 199 17.24 -1.08 -15.84
C ALA A 199 17.35 -0.14 -14.62
N GLU A 200 17.13 1.16 -14.80
CA GLU A 200 17.20 2.16 -13.73
C GLU A 200 16.15 1.96 -12.63
N TRP A 201 15.10 1.19 -12.89
CA TRP A 201 14.13 0.80 -11.86
C TRP A 201 14.76 0.00 -10.71
N VAL A 202 15.96 -0.57 -10.87
CA VAL A 202 16.71 -1.18 -9.76
C VAL A 202 16.88 -0.18 -8.60
N ARG A 203 16.99 1.12 -8.87
CA ARG A 203 17.10 2.18 -7.85
C ARG A 203 15.80 2.35 -7.08
N PHE A 204 14.64 2.26 -7.77
CA PHE A 204 13.33 2.25 -7.13
C PHE A 204 13.19 1.07 -6.16
N PHE A 205 13.54 -0.13 -6.60
CA PHE A 205 13.58 -1.32 -5.74
C PHE A 205 14.58 -1.16 -4.59
N GLY A 206 15.73 -0.51 -4.84
CA GLY A 206 16.71 -0.21 -3.80
C GLY A 206 16.12 0.58 -2.62
N VAL A 207 15.26 1.54 -2.90
CA VAL A 207 14.54 2.30 -1.87
C VAL A 207 13.51 1.42 -1.17
N LEU A 208 12.71 0.64 -1.90
CA LEU A 208 11.70 -0.25 -1.31
C LEU A 208 12.31 -1.26 -0.33
N PHE A 209 13.51 -1.76 -0.63
CA PHE A 209 14.18 -2.76 0.19
C PHE A 209 15.25 -2.19 1.15
N GLY A 210 15.45 -0.87 1.17
CA GLY A 210 16.44 -0.22 2.05
C GLY A 210 17.89 -0.52 1.67
N VAL A 211 18.18 -0.77 0.39
CA VAL A 211 19.51 -1.10 -0.14
C VAL A 211 19.94 -0.15 -1.26
N THR A 212 19.67 1.14 -1.08
CA THR A 212 19.85 2.20 -2.08
C THR A 212 21.26 2.26 -2.62
N THR A 213 22.29 2.22 -1.74
CA THR A 213 23.69 2.26 -2.15
C THR A 213 24.06 1.10 -3.09
N LYS A 214 23.54 -0.09 -2.81
CA LYS A 214 23.77 -1.26 -3.68
C LYS A 214 23.09 -1.07 -5.03
N ALA A 215 21.85 -0.55 -5.02
CA ALA A 215 21.10 -0.30 -6.24
C ALA A 215 21.78 0.73 -7.15
N ASP A 216 22.27 1.82 -6.57
CA ASP A 216 23.02 2.83 -7.30
C ASP A 216 24.33 2.27 -7.89
N SER A 217 25.05 1.44 -7.13
CA SER A 217 26.26 0.78 -7.61
C SER A 217 25.98 -0.20 -8.75
N LEU A 218 24.87 -0.96 -8.67
CA LEU A 218 24.47 -1.87 -9.73
C LEU A 218 24.12 -1.12 -11.01
N PHE A 219 23.33 -0.05 -10.89
CA PHE A 219 22.95 0.75 -12.04
C PHE A 219 24.16 1.45 -12.68
N ALA A 220 25.10 1.96 -11.88
CA ALA A 220 26.31 2.60 -12.38
C ALA A 220 27.27 1.63 -13.12
N ALA A 221 27.11 0.33 -12.93
CA ALA A 221 27.90 -0.71 -13.62
C ALA A 221 27.33 -1.12 -14.98
N ILE A 222 26.13 -0.64 -15.35
CA ILE A 222 25.47 -0.89 -16.64
C ILE A 222 25.87 0.17 -17.65
#